data_c390f7a95a674e49fda438375f84b769
#
_entry.id   c390f7a95a674e49fda438375f84b769
#
_cell.length_a   1.000
_cell.length_b   1.000
_cell.length_c   1.000
_cell.angle_alpha   90.00
_cell.angle_beta   90.00
_cell.angle_gamma   90.00
#
_symmetry.space_group_name_H-M   'P 1'
#
loop_
_entity.id
_entity.type
_entity.pdbx_description
1 polymer ?
#
loop_
_entity_poly.entity_id
_entity_poly.type
_entity_poly.pdbx_seq_one_letter_code
_entity_poly.pdbx_strand_id
1 'polypeptide(L)'
;SETESENSIFDPDKMGSSVNSFLNKKNNVLFGSDYVYMKNFSDLDSATPEVQASQKYDGLPFYDDTAKIVFSLNKQDKSYAVTKYTQTHLSDIEQLREKTELHTEEDAIKTLYVNNKISRGSKILWRQLAYSCILKVREKNVYVPVWYVAIETPDKSIQVESVNAFSNTIVTNNTIPKVEDH
;
A
#
# COMPACT_ATOMS: atom_id res chain seq x y z
N SER A 1 10.74 -7.81 10.67
CA SER A 1 10.58 -8.53 11.94
C SER A 1 9.17 -9.03 12.11
N GLU A 2 9.02 -10.20 12.65
CA GLU A 2 7.75 -10.82 13.00
C GLU A 2 7.60 -10.79 14.52
N THR A 3 6.48 -10.29 15.02
CA THR A 3 6.21 -10.16 16.44
C THR A 3 4.81 -10.70 16.74
N GLU A 4 4.71 -11.57 17.72
CA GLU A 4 3.41 -12.00 18.24
C GLU A 4 2.85 -10.94 19.16
N SER A 5 1.58 -10.60 18.95
CA SER A 5 0.86 -9.63 19.76
C SER A 5 -0.26 -10.34 20.52
N GLU A 6 -0.07 -10.54 21.81
CA GLU A 6 -1.13 -11.10 22.65
C GLU A 6 -2.18 -10.01 22.95
N ASN A 7 -3.46 -10.37 22.74
CA ASN A 7 -4.65 -9.63 23.24
C ASN A 7 -4.99 -8.27 22.61
N SER A 8 -4.47 -7.93 21.42
CA SER A 8 -4.93 -6.75 20.71
C SER A 8 -6.15 -7.08 19.85
N ILE A 9 -7.16 -6.22 19.93
CA ILE A 9 -8.45 -6.40 19.24
C ILE A 9 -8.72 -5.21 18.34
N PHE A 10 -9.10 -5.49 17.08
CA PHE A 10 -9.55 -4.48 16.14
C PHE A 10 -11.08 -4.56 15.98
N ASP A 11 -11.73 -3.40 16.12
CA ASP A 11 -13.17 -3.26 15.92
C ASP A 11 -13.44 -3.05 14.41
N PRO A 12 -14.20 -3.95 13.77
CA PRO A 12 -14.49 -3.83 12.35
C PRO A 12 -15.25 -2.56 11.97
N ASP A 13 -16.06 -2.02 12.88
CA ASP A 13 -16.80 -0.77 12.65
C ASP A 13 -15.90 0.47 12.81
N LYS A 14 -14.74 0.34 13.45
CA LYS A 14 -13.77 1.40 13.73
C LYS A 14 -12.35 0.92 13.44
N MET A 15 -12.15 0.29 12.30
CA MET A 15 -10.87 -0.31 11.97
C MET A 15 -9.72 0.72 11.97
N GLY A 16 -9.92 1.86 11.36
CA GLY A 16 -8.90 2.94 11.33
C GLY A 16 -8.50 3.41 12.71
N SER A 17 -9.48 3.63 13.60
CA SER A 17 -9.21 4.03 14.99
C SER A 17 -8.48 2.92 15.77
N SER A 18 -8.87 1.67 15.57
CA SER A 18 -8.25 0.51 16.23
C SER A 18 -6.79 0.36 15.81
N VAL A 19 -6.52 0.44 14.51
CA VAL A 19 -5.16 0.34 13.97
C VAL A 19 -4.30 1.52 14.45
N ASN A 20 -4.81 2.74 14.37
CA ASN A 20 -4.09 3.92 14.84
C ASN A 20 -3.77 3.86 16.34
N SER A 21 -4.72 3.40 17.14
CA SER A 21 -4.49 3.20 18.58
C SER A 21 -3.37 2.19 18.84
N PHE A 22 -3.36 1.10 18.10
CA PHE A 22 -2.31 0.10 18.19
C PHE A 22 -0.94 0.66 17.81
N LEU A 23 -0.87 1.38 16.68
CA LEU A 23 0.36 1.96 16.15
C LEU A 23 0.95 3.02 17.08
N ASN A 24 0.11 3.80 17.77
CA ASN A 24 0.55 4.89 18.63
C ASN A 24 0.74 4.48 20.08
N LYS A 25 0.41 3.26 20.43
CA LYS A 25 0.59 2.76 21.79
C LYS A 25 2.07 2.47 22.05
N LYS A 26 2.59 3.10 23.11
CA LYS A 26 3.98 2.92 23.52
C LYS A 26 4.29 1.42 23.74
N ASN A 27 5.39 0.97 23.19
CA ASN A 27 5.90 -0.40 23.25
C ASN A 27 5.20 -1.44 22.35
N ASN A 28 4.20 -1.07 21.55
CA ASN A 28 3.61 -2.02 20.61
C ASN A 28 4.46 -2.16 19.35
N VAL A 29 4.75 -1.05 18.70
CA VAL A 29 5.39 -1.02 17.39
C VAL A 29 6.46 0.06 17.37
N LEU A 30 7.65 -0.26 16.89
CA LEU A 30 8.68 0.74 16.62
C LEU A 30 8.23 1.60 15.44
N PHE A 31 8.42 2.90 15.54
CA PHE A 31 8.06 3.87 14.49
C PHE A 31 6.57 3.84 14.10
N GLY A 32 5.69 3.42 15.00
CA GLY A 32 4.26 3.27 14.70
C GLY A 32 3.60 4.52 14.14
N SER A 33 4.03 5.72 14.57
CA SER A 33 3.50 7.00 14.07
C SER A 33 3.86 7.30 12.61
N ASP A 34 4.81 6.58 12.03
CA ASP A 34 5.19 6.73 10.62
C ASP A 34 4.20 6.04 9.67
N TYR A 35 3.30 5.21 10.19
CA TYR A 35 2.39 4.37 9.40
C TYR A 35 0.96 4.89 9.45
N VAL A 36 0.23 4.61 8.38
CA VAL A 36 -1.21 4.91 8.27
C VAL A 36 -1.98 3.67 7.80
N TYR A 37 -3.15 3.46 8.41
CA TYR A 37 -4.05 2.38 7.99
C TYR A 37 -4.47 2.55 6.53
N MET A 38 -4.34 1.48 5.75
CA MET A 38 -4.70 1.45 4.33
C MET A 38 -5.83 0.45 4.09
N LYS A 39 -7.07 0.94 4.14
CA LYS A 39 -8.25 0.12 3.90
C LYS A 39 -8.19 -0.60 2.55
N ASN A 40 -7.81 0.11 1.50
CA ASN A 40 -7.78 -0.43 0.14
C ASN A 40 -6.69 -1.50 -0.07
N PHE A 41 -5.68 -1.54 0.79
CA PHE A 41 -4.60 -2.54 0.72
C PHE A 41 -4.80 -3.69 1.71
N SER A 42 -5.92 -3.68 2.43
CA SER A 42 -6.27 -4.67 3.43
C SER A 42 -7.26 -5.68 2.85
N ASP A 43 -7.22 -6.91 3.34
CA ASP A 43 -8.13 -7.99 2.94
C ASP A 43 -8.77 -8.62 4.18
N LEU A 44 -10.04 -8.27 4.42
CA LEU A 44 -10.81 -8.78 5.55
C LEU A 44 -11.77 -9.90 5.16
N ASP A 45 -11.93 -10.17 3.87
CA ASP A 45 -12.93 -11.11 3.35
C ASP A 45 -12.39 -12.52 3.12
N SER A 46 -11.07 -12.71 3.21
CA SER A 46 -10.45 -14.02 3.05
C SER A 46 -10.51 -14.86 4.32
N ALA A 47 -10.18 -16.15 4.20
CA ALA A 47 -10.06 -17.05 5.35
C ALA A 47 -8.93 -16.65 6.31
N THR A 48 -7.96 -15.89 5.80
CA THR A 48 -6.82 -15.35 6.55
C THR A 48 -6.83 -13.83 6.48
N PRO A 49 -7.70 -13.15 7.24
CA PRO A 49 -7.84 -11.70 7.15
C PRO A 49 -6.54 -10.97 7.50
N GLU A 50 -6.23 -9.94 6.73
CA GLU A 50 -5.04 -9.11 6.95
C GLU A 50 -5.39 -7.63 6.86
N VAL A 51 -4.79 -6.85 7.74
CA VAL A 51 -4.85 -5.38 7.69
C VAL A 51 -3.46 -4.85 7.40
N GLN A 52 -3.37 -3.93 6.47
CA GLN A 52 -2.12 -3.26 6.13
C GLN A 52 -2.12 -1.82 6.64
N ALA A 53 -0.99 -1.44 7.24
CA ALA A 53 -0.62 -0.05 7.48
C ALA A 53 0.64 0.26 6.70
N SER A 54 0.64 1.35 5.96
CA SER A 54 1.76 1.75 5.12
C SER A 54 2.52 2.90 5.75
N GLN A 55 3.85 2.86 5.67
CA GLN A 55 4.67 4.00 5.98
C GLN A 55 4.33 5.14 5.04
N LYS A 56 4.36 6.36 5.53
CA LYS A 56 4.10 7.57 4.73
C LYS A 56 5.31 8.50 4.76
N TYR A 57 5.46 9.25 3.71
CA TYR A 57 6.42 10.32 3.60
C TYR A 57 5.78 11.49 2.86
N ASP A 58 5.91 12.70 3.41
CA ASP A 58 5.32 13.91 2.82
C ASP A 58 3.82 13.75 2.48
N GLY A 59 3.09 13.09 3.38
CA GLY A 59 1.64 12.89 3.26
C GLY A 59 1.19 11.76 2.35
N LEU A 60 2.09 11.06 1.67
CA LEU A 60 1.75 9.94 0.79
C LEU A 60 2.25 8.60 1.36
N PRO A 61 1.43 7.53 1.25
CA PRO A 61 1.84 6.21 1.69
C PRO A 61 2.76 5.53 0.66
N PHE A 62 3.56 4.58 1.15
CA PHE A 62 4.27 3.62 0.32
C PHE A 62 3.39 2.41 0.03
N TYR A 63 3.46 1.88 -1.18
CA TYR A 63 2.64 0.75 -1.59
C TYR A 63 3.31 -0.60 -1.35
N ASP A 64 4.61 -0.71 -1.57
CA ASP A 64 5.30 -1.99 -1.66
C ASP A 64 5.72 -2.59 -0.30
N ASP A 65 6.35 -3.76 -0.36
CA ASP A 65 6.72 -4.56 0.81
C ASP A 65 7.84 -3.96 1.66
N THR A 66 8.50 -2.91 1.22
CA THR A 66 9.65 -2.32 1.91
C THR A 66 9.27 -1.37 3.05
N ALA A 67 8.01 -0.96 3.14
CA ALA A 67 7.58 0.10 4.04
C ALA A 67 6.15 -0.11 4.55
N LYS A 68 5.89 -1.28 5.13
CA LYS A 68 4.54 -1.61 5.62
C LYS A 68 4.55 -2.44 6.89
N ILE A 69 3.42 -2.42 7.56
CA ILE A 69 3.06 -3.37 8.62
C ILE A 69 1.86 -4.16 8.12
N VAL A 70 1.94 -5.48 8.21
CA VAL A 70 0.81 -6.37 7.93
C VAL A 70 0.41 -7.06 9.22
N PHE A 71 -0.83 -6.85 9.63
CA PHE A 71 -1.43 -7.51 10.78
C PHE A 71 -2.20 -8.73 10.31
N SER A 72 -1.85 -9.90 10.80
CA SER A 72 -2.64 -11.12 10.62
C SER A 72 -3.70 -11.19 11.70
N LEU A 73 -4.93 -11.43 11.29
CA LEU A 73 -6.10 -11.37 12.16
C LEU A 73 -6.79 -12.71 12.25
N ASN A 74 -7.44 -12.93 13.40
CA ASN A 74 -8.37 -14.02 13.61
C ASN A 74 -9.76 -13.42 13.89
N LYS A 75 -10.74 -13.77 13.05
CA LYS A 75 -12.10 -13.26 13.18
C LYS A 75 -12.78 -13.94 14.39
N GLN A 76 -13.23 -13.11 15.31
CA GLN A 76 -14.08 -13.50 16.44
C GLN A 76 -15.50 -13.01 16.18
N ASP A 77 -16.44 -13.26 17.09
CA ASP A 77 -17.86 -12.95 16.90
C ASP A 77 -18.13 -11.52 16.39
N LYS A 78 -17.60 -10.51 17.07
CA LYS A 78 -17.81 -9.09 16.72
C LYS A 78 -16.51 -8.29 16.58
N SER A 79 -15.39 -8.96 16.47
CA SER A 79 -14.08 -8.32 16.44
C SER A 79 -13.04 -9.16 15.72
N TYR A 80 -11.87 -8.57 15.52
CA TYR A 80 -10.69 -9.27 15.00
C TYR A 80 -9.60 -9.24 16.06
N ALA A 81 -9.07 -10.41 16.40
CA ALA A 81 -7.89 -10.50 17.25
C ALA A 81 -6.63 -10.45 16.40
N VAL A 82 -5.66 -9.62 16.78
CA VAL A 82 -4.34 -9.60 16.14
C VAL A 82 -3.54 -10.79 16.63
N THR A 83 -3.18 -11.70 15.74
CA THR A 83 -2.37 -12.88 16.06
C THR A 83 -0.89 -12.61 15.92
N LYS A 84 -0.49 -11.87 14.89
CA LYS A 84 0.90 -11.47 14.65
C LYS A 84 0.93 -10.26 13.72
N TYR A 85 2.07 -9.61 13.63
CA TYR A 85 2.34 -8.65 12.58
C TYR A 85 3.77 -8.77 12.06
N THR A 86 3.95 -8.38 10.81
CA THR A 86 5.28 -8.22 10.19
C THR A 86 5.50 -6.75 9.88
N GLN A 87 6.73 -6.30 9.98
CA GLN A 87 7.06 -4.89 9.77
C GLN A 87 8.30 -4.73 8.91
N THR A 88 8.20 -3.85 7.93
CA THR A 88 9.33 -3.27 7.23
C THR A 88 9.29 -1.75 7.38
N HIS A 89 10.46 -1.14 7.46
CA HIS A 89 10.58 0.30 7.68
C HIS A 89 11.73 0.87 6.85
N LEU A 90 11.48 2.00 6.21
CA LEU A 90 12.49 2.77 5.50
C LEU A 90 13.02 3.87 6.41
N SER A 91 14.34 3.98 6.47
CA SER A 91 15.04 5.08 7.15
C SER A 91 15.79 5.94 6.13
N ASP A 92 16.19 7.14 6.56
CA ASP A 92 17.01 8.04 5.74
C ASP A 92 16.39 8.37 4.38
N ILE A 93 15.09 8.66 4.38
CA ILE A 93 14.36 9.05 3.16
C ILE A 93 14.81 10.43 2.72
N GLU A 94 15.28 10.55 1.48
CA GLU A 94 15.72 11.80 0.88
C GLU A 94 14.90 12.10 -0.38
N GLN A 95 14.54 13.35 -0.55
CA GLN A 95 13.91 13.84 -1.77
C GLN A 95 15.00 14.11 -2.83
N LEU A 96 14.89 13.42 -3.98
CA LEU A 96 15.87 13.54 -5.06
C LEU A 96 15.57 14.68 -6.03
N ARG A 97 14.32 15.13 -6.09
CA ARG A 97 13.88 16.22 -6.99
C ARG A 97 13.01 17.20 -6.24
N GLU A 98 12.98 18.43 -6.75
CA GLU A 98 11.99 19.40 -6.29
C GLU A 98 10.58 18.89 -6.58
N LYS A 99 9.61 19.33 -5.76
CA LYS A 99 8.20 19.00 -5.97
C LYS A 99 7.76 19.53 -7.32
N THR A 100 7.21 18.65 -8.15
CA THR A 100 6.60 18.98 -9.43
C THR A 100 5.12 18.62 -9.40
N GLU A 101 4.35 19.25 -10.30
CA GLU A 101 2.96 18.92 -10.47
C GLU A 101 2.84 17.50 -11.04
N LEU A 102 2.00 16.69 -10.40
CA LEU A 102 1.74 15.31 -10.81
C LEU A 102 0.51 15.26 -11.73
N HIS A 103 0.46 14.27 -12.61
CA HIS A 103 -0.77 13.97 -13.35
C HIS A 103 -1.89 13.57 -12.39
N THR A 104 -3.11 13.92 -12.76
CA THR A 104 -4.31 13.69 -11.95
C THR A 104 -4.78 12.23 -12.03
N GLU A 105 -5.69 11.84 -11.14
CA GLU A 105 -6.32 10.52 -11.24
C GLU A 105 -7.10 10.34 -12.53
N GLU A 106 -7.75 11.41 -13.05
CA GLU A 106 -8.45 11.39 -14.33
C GLU A 106 -7.47 11.10 -15.49
N ASP A 107 -6.29 11.72 -15.46
CA ASP A 107 -5.25 11.46 -16.46
C ASP A 107 -4.81 10.00 -16.43
N ALA A 108 -4.62 9.45 -15.23
CA ALA A 108 -4.24 8.05 -15.05
C ALA A 108 -5.30 7.08 -15.59
N ILE A 109 -6.57 7.35 -15.30
CA ILE A 109 -7.68 6.52 -15.77
C ILE A 109 -7.78 6.58 -17.30
N LYS A 110 -7.66 7.76 -17.91
CA LYS A 110 -7.62 7.89 -19.38
C LYS A 110 -6.48 7.07 -19.98
N THR A 111 -5.31 7.11 -19.38
CA THR A 111 -4.16 6.33 -19.84
C THR A 111 -4.45 4.84 -19.77
N LEU A 112 -5.10 4.37 -18.72
CA LEU A 112 -5.51 2.97 -18.60
C LEU A 112 -6.53 2.56 -19.68
N TYR A 113 -7.50 3.41 -19.98
CA TYR A 113 -8.48 3.16 -21.05
C TYR A 113 -7.79 3.11 -22.42
N VAL A 114 -6.96 4.08 -22.74
CA VAL A 114 -6.25 4.15 -24.03
C VAL A 114 -5.37 2.94 -24.25
N ASN A 115 -4.80 2.38 -23.19
CA ASN A 115 -3.92 1.20 -23.26
C ASN A 115 -4.68 -0.12 -23.05
N ASN A 116 -5.99 -0.12 -23.11
CA ASN A 116 -6.86 -1.32 -23.00
C ASN A 116 -6.69 -2.07 -21.67
N LYS A 117 -6.38 -1.36 -20.59
CA LYS A 117 -6.26 -1.96 -19.24
C LYS A 117 -7.59 -2.03 -18.51
N ILE A 118 -8.58 -1.29 -18.94
CA ILE A 118 -9.94 -1.31 -18.39
C ILE A 118 -10.86 -1.86 -19.47
N SER A 119 -11.31 -3.10 -19.31
CA SER A 119 -12.21 -3.73 -20.25
C SER A 119 -13.64 -3.19 -20.14
N ARG A 120 -14.39 -3.32 -21.23
CA ARG A 120 -15.80 -2.89 -21.27
C ARG A 120 -16.62 -3.61 -20.18
N GLY A 121 -17.44 -2.87 -19.45
CA GLY A 121 -18.25 -3.42 -18.37
C GLY A 121 -17.51 -3.58 -17.05
N SER A 122 -16.26 -3.15 -16.97
CA SER A 122 -15.49 -3.12 -15.74
C SER A 122 -15.91 -1.95 -14.84
N LYS A 123 -15.65 -2.10 -13.56
CA LYS A 123 -15.97 -1.11 -12.53
C LYS A 123 -14.70 -0.69 -11.80
N ILE A 124 -14.48 0.60 -11.65
CA ILE A 124 -13.38 1.12 -10.84
C ILE A 124 -13.82 1.08 -9.37
N LEU A 125 -13.10 0.34 -8.55
CA LEU A 125 -13.41 0.18 -7.13
C LEU A 125 -12.78 1.26 -6.27
N TRP A 126 -11.50 1.54 -6.50
CA TRP A 126 -10.78 2.59 -5.78
C TRP A 126 -9.55 3.05 -6.57
N ARG A 127 -9.02 4.19 -6.16
CA ARG A 127 -7.80 4.84 -6.69
C ARG A 127 -6.98 5.37 -5.52
N GLN A 128 -5.69 5.20 -5.59
CA GLN A 128 -4.80 5.61 -4.51
C GLN A 128 -3.46 6.06 -5.08
N LEU A 129 -3.04 7.28 -4.74
CA LEU A 129 -1.69 7.74 -4.99
C LEU A 129 -0.76 7.22 -3.90
N ALA A 130 0.33 6.56 -4.29
CA ALA A 130 1.29 5.99 -3.35
C ALA A 130 2.68 5.91 -3.99
N TYR A 131 3.72 5.88 -3.14
CA TYR A 131 5.07 5.66 -3.64
C TYR A 131 5.26 4.20 -4.06
N SER A 132 5.87 4.01 -5.21
CA SER A 132 6.26 2.69 -5.72
C SER A 132 7.77 2.64 -5.94
N CYS A 133 8.39 1.56 -5.53
CA CYS A 133 9.81 1.32 -5.78
C CYS A 133 10.02 1.01 -7.26
N ILE A 134 10.81 1.84 -7.94
CA ILE A 134 11.09 1.68 -9.37
C ILE A 134 12.49 1.16 -9.64
N LEU A 135 13.38 1.25 -8.66
CA LEU A 135 14.78 0.86 -8.81
C LEU A 135 15.37 0.50 -7.45
N LYS A 136 16.13 -0.57 -7.41
CA LYS A 136 16.93 -0.96 -6.25
C LYS A 136 18.41 -0.87 -6.61
N VAL A 137 19.14 -0.03 -5.87
CA VAL A 137 20.57 0.20 -6.06
C VAL A 137 21.26 -0.11 -4.74
N ARG A 138 21.97 -1.22 -4.64
CA ARG A 138 22.64 -1.68 -3.42
C ARG A 138 21.69 -1.66 -2.21
N GLU A 139 22.01 -0.80 -1.23
CA GLU A 139 21.26 -0.62 0.00
C GLU A 139 20.20 0.49 -0.08
N LYS A 140 20.00 1.06 -1.28
CA LYS A 140 19.06 2.16 -1.52
C LYS A 140 17.98 1.77 -2.51
N ASN A 141 16.78 2.25 -2.26
CA ASN A 141 15.66 2.12 -3.17
C ASN A 141 15.26 3.50 -3.70
N VAL A 142 14.80 3.54 -4.94
CA VAL A 142 14.26 4.76 -5.56
C VAL A 142 12.75 4.59 -5.74
N TYR A 143 12.00 5.59 -5.31
CA TYR A 143 10.54 5.59 -5.33
C TYR A 143 10.00 6.76 -6.13
N VAL A 144 8.86 6.55 -6.78
CA VAL A 144 8.09 7.60 -7.45
C VAL A 144 6.63 7.51 -7.07
N PRO A 145 5.89 8.63 -7.10
CA PRO A 145 4.44 8.59 -6.96
C PRO A 145 3.78 7.87 -8.13
N VAL A 146 2.86 6.97 -7.82
CA VAL A 146 2.15 6.12 -8.78
C VAL A 146 0.67 6.12 -8.42
N TRP A 147 -0.20 6.25 -9.41
CA TRP A 147 -1.65 6.03 -9.25
C TRP A 147 -1.94 4.54 -9.34
N TYR A 148 -2.45 3.98 -8.25
CA TYR A 148 -2.99 2.62 -8.21
C TYR A 148 -4.49 2.66 -8.40
N VAL A 149 -5.00 1.82 -9.28
CA VAL A 149 -6.43 1.75 -9.63
C VAL A 149 -6.88 0.30 -9.56
N ALA A 150 -7.81 0.01 -8.67
CA ALA A 150 -8.41 -1.32 -8.57
C ALA A 150 -9.63 -1.39 -9.48
N ILE A 151 -9.68 -2.44 -10.30
CA ILE A 151 -10.69 -2.64 -11.33
C ILE A 151 -11.34 -3.99 -11.11
N GLU A 152 -12.67 -4.00 -10.98
CA GLU A 152 -13.46 -5.23 -10.99
C GLU A 152 -13.90 -5.51 -12.43
N THR A 153 -13.45 -6.64 -12.98
CA THR A 153 -13.82 -7.07 -14.34
C THR A 153 -15.24 -7.68 -14.36
N PRO A 154 -15.87 -7.83 -15.54
CA PRO A 154 -17.22 -8.40 -15.62
C PRO A 154 -17.36 -9.81 -15.02
N ASP A 155 -16.28 -10.59 -14.95
CA ASP A 155 -16.25 -11.92 -14.32
C ASP A 155 -16.03 -11.86 -12.80
N LYS A 156 -16.07 -10.65 -12.21
CA LYS A 156 -15.89 -10.39 -10.77
C LYS A 156 -14.45 -10.59 -10.27
N SER A 157 -13.48 -10.71 -11.13
CA SER A 157 -12.06 -10.67 -10.77
C SER A 157 -11.66 -9.23 -10.46
N ILE A 158 -10.74 -9.07 -9.52
CA ILE A 158 -10.17 -7.75 -9.18
C ILE A 158 -8.72 -7.72 -9.65
N GLN A 159 -8.39 -6.70 -10.42
CA GLN A 159 -7.02 -6.41 -10.83
C GLN A 159 -6.62 -5.01 -10.38
N VAL A 160 -5.36 -4.82 -10.03
CA VAL A 160 -4.82 -3.51 -9.70
C VAL A 160 -3.85 -3.10 -10.80
N GLU A 161 -4.17 -2.00 -11.45
CA GLU A 161 -3.32 -1.38 -12.47
C GLU A 161 -2.65 -0.15 -11.89
N SER A 162 -1.53 0.25 -12.48
CA SER A 162 -0.78 1.39 -11.97
C SER A 162 -0.22 2.26 -13.08
N VAL A 163 -0.20 3.57 -12.82
CA VAL A 163 0.25 4.60 -13.75
C VAL A 163 1.23 5.53 -13.02
N ASN A 164 2.42 5.69 -13.58
CA ASN A 164 3.40 6.63 -13.04
C ASN A 164 2.84 8.05 -13.10
N ALA A 165 2.74 8.71 -11.94
CA ALA A 165 2.11 10.02 -11.84
C ALA A 165 2.96 11.17 -12.42
N PHE A 166 4.28 10.97 -12.59
CA PHE A 166 5.15 11.95 -13.27
C PHE A 166 5.01 11.90 -14.78
N SER A 167 5.07 10.70 -15.35
CA SER A 167 5.14 10.50 -16.80
C SER A 167 3.80 10.18 -17.44
N ASN A 168 2.79 9.87 -16.63
CA ASN A 168 1.49 9.37 -17.08
C ASN A 168 1.61 8.14 -17.99
N THR A 169 2.53 7.25 -17.64
CA THR A 169 2.77 6.00 -18.35
C THR A 169 2.44 4.80 -17.48
N ILE A 170 1.99 3.71 -18.09
CA ILE A 170 1.64 2.49 -17.37
C ILE A 170 2.89 1.90 -16.74
N VAL A 171 2.77 1.53 -15.46
CA VAL A 171 3.79 0.76 -14.76
C VAL A 171 3.51 -0.71 -15.00
N THR A 172 4.44 -1.41 -15.63
CA THR A 172 4.33 -2.84 -15.85
C THR A 172 4.76 -3.59 -14.58
N ASN A 173 4.04 -4.66 -14.23
CA ASN A 173 4.35 -5.50 -13.06
C ASN A 173 5.55 -6.42 -13.31
N ASN A 174 6.60 -5.88 -13.88
CA ASN A 174 7.83 -6.61 -14.13
C ASN A 174 8.73 -6.55 -12.89
N THR A 175 9.68 -7.47 -12.84
CA THR A 175 10.71 -7.49 -11.81
C THR A 175 11.38 -6.11 -11.70
N ILE A 176 11.44 -5.58 -10.49
CA ILE A 176 12.13 -4.31 -10.23
C ILE A 176 13.60 -4.46 -10.58
N PRO A 177 14.16 -3.59 -11.44
CA PRO A 177 15.57 -3.66 -11.77
C PRO A 177 16.46 -3.51 -10.55
N LYS A 178 17.48 -4.35 -10.46
CA LYS A 178 18.56 -4.22 -9.47
C LYS A 178 19.81 -3.77 -10.19
N VAL A 179 20.45 -2.73 -9.66
CA VAL A 179 21.77 -2.31 -10.10
C VAL A 179 22.76 -2.83 -9.08
N GLU A 180 23.58 -3.80 -9.50
CA GLU A 180 24.68 -4.29 -8.67
C GLU A 180 25.96 -3.56 -9.06
N ASP A 181 26.69 -3.08 -8.07
CA ASP A 181 28.03 -2.55 -8.29
C ASP A 181 29.03 -3.70 -8.30
N HIS A 182 29.74 -3.79 -9.38
CA HIS A 182 30.88 -4.71 -9.51
C HIS A 182 32.16 -4.09 -8.96
#